data_351451a368e5bbe6d1146ee4517dc456
#
_entry.id   351451a368e5bbe6d1146ee4517dc456
#
_cell.length_a   1.000
_cell.length_b   1.000
_cell.length_c   1.000
_cell.angle_alpha   90.00
_cell.angle_beta   90.00
_cell.angle_gamma   90.00
#
_symmetry.space_group_name_H-M   'P 1'
#
loop_
_entity.id
_entity.type
_entity.pdbx_description
1 polymer ?
#
loop_
_entity_poly.entity_id
_entity_poly.type
_entity_poly.pdbx_seq_one_letter_code
_entity_poly.pdbx_strand_id
1 'polypeptide(L)'
;VISIDSFDIDLLGLSFLVLFFLLIVIFAFLGRKRLAPNLREIPAFQKLGRAIGLAVEAGTRLHLTLGRGGLSGLPAGSALVGLNILDRIARTASISDRPPIATSGDGSLGILSQDTLYNSFQAVGQGAQYDPSFGQVSGLTPFAYAAGTLPVIFEEHVSTTILGGHFGSEVALITDASERAGATTLAGSDDLAAQAVLFAAAQEPLIGEELYAAGAYLKSGPIHVASLRAQDVLRWVMIFAILLGAILKFLQII
;
A
#
# COMPACT_ATOMS: atom_id res chain seq x y z
N VAL A 1 -8.58 30.89 23.13
CA VAL A 1 -8.97 30.07 24.31
C VAL A 1 -9.48 28.78 23.73
N ILE A 2 -8.63 27.74 23.74
CA ILE A 2 -9.02 26.38 23.37
C ILE A 2 -9.81 25.85 24.54
N SER A 3 -11.13 25.72 24.40
CA SER A 3 -11.95 25.06 25.41
C SER A 3 -11.59 23.57 25.39
N ILE A 4 -11.01 23.11 26.48
CA ILE A 4 -10.84 21.67 26.77
C ILE A 4 -12.20 21.19 27.30
N ASP A 5 -13.21 21.22 26.44
CA ASP A 5 -14.52 20.64 26.75
C ASP A 5 -14.51 19.18 26.38
N SER A 6 -14.55 18.35 27.41
CA SER A 6 -14.89 16.93 27.44
C SER A 6 -14.18 16.08 26.36
N PHE A 7 -13.02 15.56 26.71
CA PHE A 7 -12.56 14.29 26.15
C PHE A 7 -13.56 13.21 26.61
N ASP A 8 -14.71 13.14 25.96
CA ASP A 8 -15.54 11.95 26.04
C ASP A 8 -14.75 10.83 25.37
N ILE A 9 -13.96 10.14 26.17
CA ILE A 9 -13.23 8.95 25.71
C ILE A 9 -14.32 7.96 25.32
N ASP A 10 -14.48 7.70 24.03
CA ASP A 10 -15.31 6.61 23.55
C ASP A 10 -14.74 5.29 24.10
N LEU A 11 -15.29 4.87 25.24
CA LEU A 11 -14.83 3.68 25.97
C LEU A 11 -14.98 2.41 25.10
N LEU A 12 -15.97 2.38 24.20
CA LEU A 12 -16.18 1.28 23.27
C LEU A 12 -15.08 1.29 22.20
N GLY A 13 -14.80 2.44 21.60
CA GLY A 13 -13.72 2.57 20.63
C GLY A 13 -12.34 2.26 21.23
N LEU A 14 -12.08 2.73 22.47
CA LEU A 14 -10.84 2.42 23.18
C LEU A 14 -10.73 0.91 23.47
N SER A 15 -11.79 0.27 23.95
CA SER A 15 -11.77 -1.18 24.25
C SER A 15 -11.52 -2.01 22.98
N PHE A 16 -12.12 -1.63 21.86
CA PHE A 16 -11.90 -2.27 20.56
C PHE A 16 -10.45 -2.11 20.09
N LEU A 17 -9.87 -0.92 20.23
CA LEU A 17 -8.49 -0.65 19.87
C LEU A 17 -7.51 -1.48 20.71
N VAL A 18 -7.73 -1.53 22.03
CA VAL A 18 -6.92 -2.35 22.95
C VAL A 18 -7.02 -3.84 22.60
N LEU A 19 -8.24 -4.33 22.32
CA LEU A 19 -8.45 -5.72 21.91
C LEU A 19 -7.71 -6.03 20.61
N PHE A 20 -7.81 -5.15 19.60
CA PHE A 20 -7.11 -5.32 18.33
C PHE A 20 -5.59 -5.35 18.51
N PHE A 21 -5.04 -4.42 19.28
CA PHE A 21 -3.61 -4.39 19.59
C PHE A 21 -3.14 -5.68 20.29
N LEU A 22 -3.91 -6.14 21.28
CA LEU A 22 -3.61 -7.37 22.02
C LEU A 22 -3.63 -8.61 21.10
N LEU A 23 -4.59 -8.69 20.19
CA LEU A 23 -4.64 -9.75 19.17
C LEU A 23 -3.42 -9.73 18.26
N ILE A 24 -2.99 -8.55 17.79
CA ILE A 24 -1.77 -8.42 16.96
C ILE A 24 -0.55 -8.93 17.74
N VAL A 25 -0.38 -8.53 19.00
CA VAL A 25 0.73 -8.95 19.84
C VAL A 25 0.71 -10.47 20.04
N ILE A 26 -0.44 -11.05 20.37
CA ILE A 26 -0.59 -12.49 20.55
C ILE A 26 -0.21 -13.23 19.25
N PHE A 27 -0.76 -12.82 18.10
CA PHE A 27 -0.46 -13.49 16.83
C PHE A 27 0.97 -13.27 16.35
N ALA A 28 1.60 -12.13 16.66
CA ALA A 28 3.00 -11.90 16.37
C ALA A 28 3.92 -12.84 17.15
N PHE A 29 3.62 -13.09 18.43
CA PHE A 29 4.38 -14.04 19.25
C PHE A 29 4.11 -15.50 18.87
N LEU A 30 2.84 -15.89 18.67
CA LEU A 30 2.49 -17.25 18.25
C LEU A 30 2.98 -17.56 16.83
N GLY A 31 2.96 -16.58 15.93
CA GLY A 31 3.38 -16.73 14.54
C GLY A 31 4.87 -16.99 14.37
N ARG A 32 5.71 -16.60 15.33
CA ARG A 32 7.16 -16.89 15.30
C ARG A 32 7.49 -18.38 15.35
N LYS A 33 6.58 -19.22 15.85
CA LYS A 33 6.80 -20.66 16.09
C LYS A 33 6.07 -21.58 15.10
N ARG A 34 5.24 -21.07 14.20
CA ARG A 34 4.40 -21.88 13.31
C ARG A 34 4.52 -21.47 11.85
N LEU A 35 4.49 -22.47 10.98
CA LEU A 35 4.50 -22.50 9.51
C LEU A 35 3.96 -21.25 8.82
N ALA A 36 4.49 -21.05 7.57
CA ALA A 36 4.03 -20.01 6.66
C ALA A 36 2.49 -19.87 6.68
N PRO A 37 1.96 -18.64 6.83
CA PRO A 37 0.53 -18.45 6.85
C PRO A 37 -0.06 -18.93 5.53
N ASN A 38 -1.13 -19.72 5.61
CA ASN A 38 -1.90 -20.09 4.43
C ASN A 38 -2.78 -18.89 4.05
N LEU A 39 -2.17 -17.89 3.38
CA LEU A 39 -2.87 -16.71 2.87
C LEU A 39 -3.55 -17.08 1.55
N ARG A 40 -4.74 -16.52 1.29
CA ARG A 40 -5.40 -16.63 -0.01
C ARG A 40 -4.45 -16.13 -1.10
N GLU A 41 -4.34 -16.86 -2.19
CA GLU A 41 -3.54 -16.39 -3.33
C GLU A 41 -4.14 -15.14 -3.96
N ILE A 42 -3.38 -14.06 -4.02
CA ILE A 42 -3.70 -12.84 -4.74
C ILE A 42 -2.75 -12.77 -5.94
N PRO A 43 -3.27 -12.94 -7.18
CA PRO A 43 -2.45 -13.02 -8.37
C PRO A 43 -1.54 -11.80 -8.58
N ALA A 44 -2.03 -10.62 -8.23
CA ALA A 44 -1.31 -9.36 -8.34
C ALA A 44 0.06 -9.40 -7.62
N PHE A 45 0.14 -9.92 -6.39
CA PHE A 45 1.41 -9.99 -5.65
C PHE A 45 2.37 -11.05 -6.22
N GLN A 46 1.85 -12.14 -6.78
CA GLN A 46 2.69 -13.14 -7.46
C GLN A 46 3.29 -12.56 -8.74
N LYS A 47 2.47 -11.81 -9.52
CA LYS A 47 2.92 -11.14 -10.73
C LYS A 47 3.89 -10.00 -10.42
N LEU A 48 3.67 -9.25 -9.32
CA LEU A 48 4.62 -8.24 -8.86
C LEU A 48 6.00 -8.84 -8.58
N GLY A 49 6.07 -9.97 -7.86
CA GLY A 49 7.35 -10.64 -7.60
C GLY A 49 8.10 -11.03 -8.88
N ARG A 50 7.36 -11.51 -9.89
CA ARG A 50 7.92 -11.84 -11.22
C ARG A 50 8.34 -10.59 -11.99
N ALA A 51 7.51 -9.53 -11.96
CA ALA A 51 7.82 -8.26 -12.63
C ALA A 51 9.09 -7.61 -12.11
N ILE A 52 9.32 -7.66 -10.78
CA ILE A 52 10.57 -7.18 -10.18
C ILE A 52 11.77 -7.96 -10.72
N GLY A 53 11.71 -9.29 -10.74
CA GLY A 53 12.79 -10.13 -11.27
C GLY A 53 13.08 -9.82 -12.74
N LEU A 54 12.05 -9.76 -13.57
CA LEU A 54 12.18 -9.46 -15.01
C LEU A 54 12.74 -8.06 -15.25
N ALA A 55 12.32 -7.05 -14.47
CA ALA A 55 12.85 -5.70 -14.60
C ALA A 55 14.35 -5.63 -14.27
N VAL A 56 14.79 -6.33 -13.23
CA VAL A 56 16.21 -6.41 -12.85
C VAL A 56 17.01 -7.11 -13.93
N GLU A 57 16.52 -8.24 -14.47
CA GLU A 57 17.22 -9.01 -15.51
C GLU A 57 17.27 -8.25 -16.86
N ALA A 58 16.19 -7.55 -17.21
CA ALA A 58 16.10 -6.81 -18.47
C ALA A 58 16.73 -5.41 -18.41
N GLY A 59 17.18 -4.95 -17.23
CA GLY A 59 17.69 -3.59 -17.05
C GLY A 59 16.64 -2.51 -17.28
N THR A 60 15.37 -2.81 -17.04
CA THR A 60 14.25 -1.86 -17.13
C THR A 60 13.92 -1.30 -15.75
N ARG A 61 13.17 -0.20 -15.73
CA ARG A 61 12.86 0.50 -14.50
C ARG A 61 11.49 0.10 -13.94
N LEU A 62 11.39 0.02 -12.63
CA LEU A 62 10.14 -0.06 -11.90
C LEU A 62 9.74 1.34 -11.45
N HIS A 63 8.52 1.72 -11.67
CA HIS A 63 7.96 2.97 -11.19
C HIS A 63 6.89 2.71 -10.13
N LEU A 64 7.06 3.28 -8.95
CA LEU A 64 6.04 3.25 -7.91
C LEU A 64 5.43 4.63 -7.72
N THR A 65 4.13 4.73 -7.83
CA THR A 65 3.38 5.95 -7.54
C THR A 65 2.62 5.78 -6.21
N LEU A 66 2.88 6.70 -5.27
CA LEU A 66 2.37 6.68 -3.90
C LEU A 66 1.03 7.41 -3.73
N GLY A 67 0.56 8.05 -4.82
CA GLY A 67 -0.66 8.85 -4.76
C GLY A 67 -0.46 10.19 -4.06
N ARG A 68 -1.59 10.77 -3.63
CA ARG A 68 -1.68 12.10 -3.05
C ARG A 68 -2.09 12.12 -1.58
N GLY A 69 -2.22 10.95 -0.96
CA GLY A 69 -2.56 10.82 0.45
C GLY A 69 -1.40 11.27 1.33
N GLY A 70 -1.60 12.32 2.12
CA GLY A 70 -0.63 12.75 3.11
C GLY A 70 -0.62 11.83 4.35
N LEU A 71 0.30 12.11 5.28
CA LEU A 71 0.42 11.36 6.54
C LEU A 71 -0.62 11.74 7.59
N SER A 72 -1.44 12.74 7.31
CA SER A 72 -2.51 13.20 8.20
C SER A 72 -3.88 12.72 7.70
N GLY A 73 -4.70 12.21 8.62
CA GLY A 73 -6.05 11.77 8.31
C GLY A 73 -6.17 10.35 7.76
N LEU A 74 -7.32 10.05 7.18
CA LEU A 74 -7.68 8.71 6.69
C LEU A 74 -6.73 8.14 5.61
N PRO A 75 -6.21 8.94 4.64
CA PRO A 75 -5.31 8.43 3.62
C PRO A 75 -3.93 8.00 4.12
N ALA A 76 -3.56 8.31 5.37
CA ALA A 76 -2.26 7.94 5.93
C ALA A 76 -2.02 6.42 5.91
N GLY A 77 -3.07 5.61 6.08
CA GLY A 77 -2.98 4.16 6.02
C GLY A 77 -2.49 3.64 4.67
N SER A 78 -3.10 4.10 3.58
CA SER A 78 -2.71 3.72 2.21
C SER A 78 -1.33 4.27 1.82
N ALA A 79 -1.00 5.48 2.28
CA ALA A 79 0.31 6.09 2.11
C ALA A 79 1.44 5.24 2.74
N LEU A 80 1.26 4.79 3.98
CA LEU A 80 2.21 3.91 4.67
C LEU A 80 2.34 2.54 3.99
N VAL A 81 1.24 2.01 3.46
CA VAL A 81 1.30 0.77 2.65
C VAL A 81 2.11 0.98 1.38
N GLY A 82 1.92 2.09 0.67
CA GLY A 82 2.71 2.45 -0.50
C GLY A 82 4.22 2.53 -0.19
N LEU A 83 4.58 3.19 0.92
CA LEU A 83 5.99 3.25 1.38
C LEU A 83 6.56 1.86 1.73
N ASN A 84 5.74 0.98 2.31
CA ASN A 84 6.15 -0.39 2.59
C ASN A 84 6.39 -1.21 1.30
N ILE A 85 5.54 -1.03 0.30
CA ILE A 85 5.74 -1.61 -1.03
C ILE A 85 7.03 -1.06 -1.65
N LEU A 86 7.28 0.25 -1.54
CA LEU A 86 8.49 0.91 -2.04
C LEU A 86 9.76 0.32 -1.40
N ASP A 87 9.81 0.21 -0.08
CA ASP A 87 10.96 -0.38 0.63
C ASP A 87 11.27 -1.79 0.10
N ARG A 88 10.24 -2.61 -0.07
CA ARG A 88 10.41 -3.99 -0.54
C ARG A 88 10.92 -4.07 -1.98
N ILE A 89 10.37 -3.23 -2.86
CA ILE A 89 10.80 -3.15 -4.25
C ILE A 89 12.22 -2.62 -4.34
N ALA A 90 12.51 -1.53 -3.62
CA ALA A 90 13.81 -0.88 -3.63
C ALA A 90 14.93 -1.81 -3.16
N ARG A 91 14.74 -2.57 -2.08
CA ARG A 91 15.72 -3.58 -1.61
C ARG A 91 16.05 -4.64 -2.66
N THR A 92 15.13 -4.94 -3.56
CA THR A 92 15.37 -5.97 -4.58
C THR A 92 15.90 -5.37 -5.88
N ALA A 93 15.40 -4.19 -6.27
CA ALA A 93 15.67 -3.58 -7.56
C ALA A 93 16.78 -2.51 -7.55
N SER A 94 17.27 -2.06 -6.37
CA SER A 94 18.37 -1.09 -6.28
C SER A 94 19.72 -1.63 -6.75
N ILE A 95 19.86 -2.94 -6.91
CA ILE A 95 21.06 -3.57 -7.51
C ILE A 95 21.01 -3.60 -9.04
N SER A 96 19.90 -3.20 -9.65
CA SER A 96 19.77 -3.12 -11.12
C SER A 96 20.49 -1.89 -11.66
N ASP A 97 20.87 -1.94 -12.92
CA ASP A 97 21.42 -0.79 -13.66
C ASP A 97 20.44 0.40 -13.72
N ARG A 98 19.14 0.13 -13.55
CA ARG A 98 18.07 1.13 -13.49
C ARG A 98 17.26 0.99 -12.20
N PRO A 99 17.69 1.68 -11.13
CA PRO A 99 16.98 1.66 -9.86
C PRO A 99 15.52 2.14 -9.95
N PRO A 100 14.65 1.73 -9.04
CA PRO A 100 13.25 2.13 -9.06
C PRO A 100 13.08 3.63 -8.79
N ILE A 101 12.06 4.23 -9.40
CA ILE A 101 11.65 5.62 -9.14
C ILE A 101 10.31 5.61 -8.41
N ALA A 102 10.18 6.52 -7.43
CA ALA A 102 8.94 6.78 -6.72
C ALA A 102 8.42 8.18 -7.04
N THR A 103 7.11 8.29 -7.33
CA THR A 103 6.43 9.58 -7.48
C THR A 103 5.36 9.74 -6.41
N SER A 104 5.19 10.96 -5.93
CA SER A 104 4.17 11.30 -4.93
C SER A 104 3.48 12.62 -5.29
N GLY A 105 2.26 12.78 -4.81
CA GLY A 105 1.48 14.00 -4.94
C GLY A 105 1.38 14.79 -3.63
N ASP A 106 2.20 14.44 -2.64
CA ASP A 106 2.27 15.10 -1.34
C ASP A 106 3.72 15.28 -0.91
N GLY A 107 4.05 16.43 -0.33
CA GLY A 107 5.43 16.75 0.04
C GLY A 107 5.98 15.87 1.16
N SER A 108 5.16 15.46 2.11
CA SER A 108 5.58 14.57 3.19
C SER A 108 5.89 13.17 2.66
N LEU A 109 5.09 12.67 1.71
CA LEU A 109 5.35 11.42 1.02
C LEU A 109 6.60 11.51 0.13
N GLY A 110 6.84 12.66 -0.50
CA GLY A 110 8.06 12.88 -1.26
C GLY A 110 9.31 12.69 -0.41
N ILE A 111 9.37 13.34 0.75
CA ILE A 111 10.49 13.21 1.70
C ILE A 111 10.62 11.78 2.20
N LEU A 112 9.51 11.14 2.61
CA LEU A 112 9.54 9.77 3.10
C LEU A 112 9.92 8.76 2.00
N SER A 113 9.55 9.00 0.75
CA SER A 113 9.96 8.14 -0.35
C SER A 113 11.47 8.22 -0.58
N GLN A 114 12.07 9.41 -0.50
CA GLN A 114 13.51 9.61 -0.56
C GLN A 114 14.24 8.90 0.59
N ASP A 115 13.74 9.05 1.82
CA ASP A 115 14.31 8.37 3.00
C ASP A 115 14.19 6.83 2.88
N THR A 116 13.03 6.34 2.45
CA THR A 116 12.80 4.91 2.23
C THR A 116 13.74 4.34 1.17
N LEU A 117 13.91 5.03 0.04
CA LEU A 117 14.85 4.64 -1.01
C LEU A 117 16.28 4.67 -0.48
N TYR A 118 16.71 5.76 0.16
CA TYR A 118 18.05 5.87 0.74
C TYR A 118 18.36 4.71 1.68
N ASN A 119 17.46 4.42 2.64
CA ASN A 119 17.64 3.32 3.57
C ASN A 119 17.68 1.96 2.89
N SER A 120 16.87 1.77 1.83
CA SER A 120 16.88 0.53 1.06
C SER A 120 18.19 0.31 0.31
N PHE A 121 18.75 1.37 -0.31
CA PHE A 121 20.08 1.34 -0.96
C PHE A 121 21.18 1.06 0.04
N GLN A 122 21.17 1.69 1.20
CA GLN A 122 22.14 1.43 2.27
C GLN A 122 22.08 -0.02 2.73
N ALA A 123 20.87 -0.57 2.92
CA ALA A 123 20.68 -1.93 3.41
C ALA A 123 21.27 -3.02 2.47
N VAL A 124 21.36 -2.74 1.18
CA VAL A 124 21.95 -3.66 0.17
C VAL A 124 23.38 -3.28 -0.22
N GLY A 125 23.99 -2.30 0.45
CA GLY A 125 25.38 -1.87 0.19
C GLY A 125 25.55 -1.00 -1.07
N GLN A 126 24.47 -0.46 -1.62
CA GLN A 126 24.47 0.37 -2.83
C GLN A 126 24.27 1.87 -2.54
N GLY A 127 24.55 2.31 -1.32
CA GLY A 127 24.33 3.70 -0.89
C GLY A 127 25.01 4.76 -1.77
N ALA A 128 26.14 4.44 -2.39
CA ALA A 128 26.81 5.35 -3.31
C ALA A 128 26.07 5.59 -4.64
N GLN A 129 25.13 4.72 -5.01
CA GLN A 129 24.34 4.83 -6.25
C GLN A 129 22.98 5.53 -6.01
N TYR A 130 22.68 5.87 -4.77
CA TYR A 130 21.44 6.58 -4.44
C TYR A 130 21.47 8.00 -4.98
N ASP A 131 20.40 8.38 -5.67
CA ASP A 131 20.13 9.74 -6.11
C ASP A 131 18.80 10.21 -5.52
N PRO A 132 18.73 11.39 -4.86
CA PRO A 132 17.49 11.94 -4.35
C PRO A 132 16.37 12.12 -5.40
N SER A 133 16.72 12.25 -6.67
CA SER A 133 15.77 12.34 -7.78
C SER A 133 14.94 11.06 -7.98
N PHE A 134 15.34 9.93 -7.42
CA PHE A 134 14.54 8.70 -7.48
C PHE A 134 13.26 8.79 -6.65
N GLY A 135 13.16 9.71 -5.68
CA GLY A 135 11.93 10.02 -4.95
C GLY A 135 11.51 11.45 -5.23
N GLN A 136 10.45 11.65 -6.03
CA GLN A 136 10.07 12.98 -6.47
C GLN A 136 8.59 13.29 -6.23
N VAL A 137 8.31 14.60 -6.03
CA VAL A 137 6.94 15.11 -5.97
C VAL A 137 6.55 15.57 -7.37
N SER A 138 5.59 14.88 -7.99
CA SER A 138 5.18 15.14 -9.38
C SER A 138 4.14 16.26 -9.51
N GLY A 139 3.36 16.54 -8.46
CA GLY A 139 2.38 17.62 -8.45
C GLY A 139 1.43 17.49 -7.27
N LEU A 140 0.92 18.62 -6.77
CA LEU A 140 0.11 18.66 -5.55
C LEU A 140 -1.40 18.55 -5.80
N THR A 141 -1.86 18.86 -7.02
CA THR A 141 -3.26 18.70 -7.41
C THR A 141 -3.46 17.43 -8.23
N PRO A 142 -4.68 16.87 -8.32
CA PRO A 142 -4.92 15.61 -9.02
C PRO A 142 -4.33 15.55 -10.43
N PHE A 143 -4.71 16.49 -11.27
CA PHE A 143 -4.27 16.52 -12.67
C PHE A 143 -2.80 16.93 -12.82
N ALA A 144 -2.28 17.83 -11.97
CA ALA A 144 -0.86 18.19 -11.98
C ALA A 144 -0.01 16.97 -11.57
N TYR A 145 -0.48 16.19 -10.60
CA TYR A 145 0.18 14.95 -10.20
C TYR A 145 0.22 13.92 -11.33
N ALA A 146 -0.93 13.66 -11.96
CA ALA A 146 -0.97 12.77 -13.11
C ALA A 146 -0.03 13.27 -14.22
N ALA A 147 -0.15 14.55 -14.62
CA ALA A 147 0.67 15.12 -15.68
C ALA A 147 2.18 15.09 -15.38
N GLY A 148 2.57 15.32 -14.11
CA GLY A 148 3.98 15.24 -13.70
C GLY A 148 4.51 13.82 -13.57
N THR A 149 3.63 12.82 -13.48
CA THR A 149 3.99 11.39 -13.44
C THR A 149 4.21 10.82 -14.85
N LEU A 150 3.53 11.35 -15.87
CA LEU A 150 3.61 10.84 -17.24
C LEU A 150 5.04 10.81 -17.81
N PRO A 151 5.87 11.87 -17.69
CA PRO A 151 7.23 11.85 -18.19
C PRO A 151 8.06 10.70 -17.62
N VAL A 152 7.89 10.39 -16.34
CA VAL A 152 8.60 9.25 -15.71
C VAL A 152 8.26 7.94 -16.42
N ILE A 153 6.98 7.73 -16.75
CA ILE A 153 6.54 6.50 -17.43
C ILE A 153 7.11 6.40 -18.83
N PHE A 154 7.12 7.50 -19.61
CA PHE A 154 7.52 7.48 -21.00
C PHE A 154 9.04 7.54 -21.21
N GLU A 155 9.77 8.29 -20.36
CA GLU A 155 11.18 8.62 -20.61
C GLU A 155 12.13 7.68 -19.85
N GLU A 156 11.69 7.07 -18.74
CA GLU A 156 12.53 6.30 -17.84
C GLU A 156 12.59 4.79 -18.16
N HIS A 157 12.09 4.36 -19.31
CA HIS A 157 12.04 2.94 -19.71
C HIS A 157 11.35 2.05 -18.67
N VAL A 158 10.20 2.50 -18.19
CA VAL A 158 9.41 1.79 -17.19
C VAL A 158 8.77 0.55 -17.81
N SER A 159 9.02 -0.62 -17.22
CA SER A 159 8.37 -1.87 -17.61
C SER A 159 7.17 -2.23 -16.73
N THR A 160 7.12 -1.69 -15.51
CA THR A 160 6.02 -1.94 -14.58
C THR A 160 5.75 -0.68 -13.77
N THR A 161 4.50 -0.24 -13.80
CA THR A 161 3.98 0.84 -12.97
C THR A 161 3.18 0.24 -11.83
N ILE A 162 3.53 0.58 -10.60
CA ILE A 162 2.86 0.11 -9.39
C ILE A 162 2.20 1.31 -8.72
N LEU A 163 0.88 1.25 -8.58
CA LEU A 163 0.10 2.28 -7.90
C LEU A 163 -0.32 1.73 -6.53
N GLY A 164 0.21 2.33 -5.48
CA GLY A 164 -0.11 1.91 -4.10
C GLY A 164 -0.27 3.11 -3.19
N GLY A 165 -1.51 3.56 -2.93
CA GLY A 165 -1.75 4.74 -2.12
C GLY A 165 -3.16 5.31 -2.27
N HIS A 166 -3.30 6.59 -1.98
CA HIS A 166 -4.55 7.32 -2.15
C HIS A 166 -4.57 8.06 -3.49
N PHE A 167 -5.51 7.70 -4.34
CA PHE A 167 -5.72 8.31 -5.65
C PHE A 167 -7.18 8.70 -5.80
N GLY A 168 -7.49 9.62 -6.71
CA GLY A 168 -8.81 9.87 -7.23
C GLY A 168 -8.95 9.38 -8.68
N SER A 169 -9.87 9.95 -9.42
CA SER A 169 -10.12 9.59 -10.84
C SER A 169 -8.96 9.91 -11.79
N GLU A 170 -8.01 10.75 -11.37
CA GLU A 170 -6.79 11.06 -12.14
C GLU A 170 -5.94 9.82 -12.43
N VAL A 171 -6.13 8.75 -11.70
CA VAL A 171 -5.45 7.47 -11.92
C VAL A 171 -5.68 6.92 -13.33
N ALA A 172 -6.79 7.28 -13.98
CA ALA A 172 -7.07 6.91 -15.37
C ALA A 172 -5.99 7.37 -16.34
N LEU A 173 -5.44 8.58 -16.12
CA LEU A 173 -4.36 9.12 -16.95
C LEU A 173 -3.06 8.37 -16.76
N ILE A 174 -2.77 7.96 -15.53
CA ILE A 174 -1.55 7.21 -15.20
C ILE A 174 -1.62 5.80 -15.78
N THR A 175 -2.77 5.13 -15.66
CA THR A 175 -2.95 3.78 -16.23
C THR A 175 -2.94 3.78 -17.75
N ASP A 176 -3.57 4.76 -18.42
CA ASP A 176 -3.52 4.93 -19.87
C ASP A 176 -2.08 5.19 -20.36
N ALA A 177 -1.32 6.04 -19.64
CA ALA A 177 0.08 6.28 -19.96
C ALA A 177 0.93 5.02 -19.84
N SER A 178 0.72 4.23 -18.79
CA SER A 178 1.42 2.96 -18.58
C SER A 178 1.11 1.96 -19.70
N GLU A 179 -0.14 1.84 -20.10
CA GLU A 179 -0.55 0.97 -21.19
C GLU A 179 0.10 1.39 -22.52
N ARG A 180 0.08 2.70 -22.83
CA ARG A 180 0.72 3.24 -24.06
C ARG A 180 2.23 3.07 -24.04
N ALA A 181 2.87 3.11 -22.90
CA ALA A 181 4.30 2.82 -22.75
C ALA A 181 4.63 1.32 -22.82
N GLY A 182 3.62 0.45 -22.87
CA GLY A 182 3.79 -1.01 -22.82
C GLY A 182 4.17 -1.54 -21.44
N ALA A 183 3.99 -0.73 -20.39
CA ALA A 183 4.29 -1.12 -19.01
C ALA A 183 3.11 -1.88 -18.39
N THR A 184 3.42 -2.91 -17.61
CA THR A 184 2.40 -3.62 -16.82
C THR A 184 1.96 -2.77 -15.64
N THR A 185 0.66 -2.66 -15.40
CA THR A 185 0.10 -1.89 -14.29
C THR A 185 -0.45 -2.79 -13.19
N LEU A 186 0.12 -2.67 -11.99
CA LEU A 186 -0.40 -3.24 -10.76
C LEU A 186 -0.89 -2.09 -9.87
N ALA A 187 -2.15 -2.10 -9.45
CA ALA A 187 -2.71 -0.90 -8.86
C ALA A 187 -3.72 -1.17 -7.75
N GLY A 188 -3.60 -0.42 -6.66
CA GLY A 188 -4.54 -0.39 -5.55
C GLY A 188 -4.69 0.99 -4.95
N SER A 189 -5.91 1.35 -4.58
CA SER A 189 -6.24 2.60 -3.91
C SER A 189 -7.24 2.35 -2.77
N ASP A 190 -7.29 3.25 -1.80
CA ASP A 190 -8.31 3.27 -0.74
C ASP A 190 -9.57 4.04 -1.14
N ASP A 191 -9.53 4.82 -2.22
CA ASP A 191 -10.67 5.56 -2.75
C ASP A 191 -11.52 4.70 -3.68
N LEU A 192 -12.84 4.69 -3.48
CA LEU A 192 -13.77 3.87 -4.26
C LEU A 192 -13.86 4.27 -5.73
N ALA A 193 -13.77 5.57 -6.02
CA ALA A 193 -13.81 6.05 -7.41
C ALA A 193 -12.55 5.62 -8.16
N ALA A 194 -11.39 5.72 -7.51
CA ALA A 194 -10.13 5.21 -8.06
C ALA A 194 -10.19 3.69 -8.25
N GLN A 195 -10.72 2.92 -7.29
CA GLN A 195 -10.86 1.46 -7.43
C GLN A 195 -11.71 1.07 -8.63
N ALA A 196 -12.80 1.79 -8.91
CA ALA A 196 -13.64 1.52 -10.07
C ALA A 196 -12.88 1.74 -11.40
N VAL A 197 -12.07 2.81 -11.48
CA VAL A 197 -11.20 3.06 -12.63
C VAL A 197 -10.13 1.98 -12.77
N LEU A 198 -9.46 1.65 -11.66
CA LEU A 198 -8.39 0.65 -11.66
C LEU A 198 -8.87 -0.75 -12.01
N PHE A 199 -10.07 -1.12 -11.60
CA PHE A 199 -10.68 -2.39 -11.97
C PHE A 199 -10.87 -2.53 -13.49
N ALA A 200 -11.14 -1.42 -14.17
CA ALA A 200 -11.34 -1.40 -15.62
C ALA A 200 -10.04 -1.24 -16.41
N ALA A 201 -9.04 -0.54 -15.85
CA ALA A 201 -7.87 -0.09 -16.61
C ALA A 201 -6.55 -0.76 -16.20
N ALA A 202 -6.41 -1.28 -14.98
CA ALA A 202 -5.19 -1.95 -14.55
C ALA A 202 -5.20 -3.43 -14.92
N GLN A 203 -4.05 -3.97 -15.34
CA GLN A 203 -3.92 -5.40 -15.59
C GLN A 203 -4.03 -6.23 -14.31
N GLU A 204 -3.56 -5.68 -13.18
CA GLU A 204 -3.57 -6.35 -11.87
C GLU A 204 -4.15 -5.41 -10.81
N PRO A 205 -5.48 -5.25 -10.74
CA PRO A 205 -6.11 -4.41 -9.73
C PRO A 205 -6.13 -5.10 -8.36
N LEU A 206 -5.78 -4.34 -7.33
CA LEU A 206 -6.00 -4.68 -5.92
C LEU A 206 -7.24 -3.94 -5.43
N ILE A 207 -8.28 -4.68 -5.08
CA ILE A 207 -9.57 -4.09 -4.73
C ILE A 207 -9.85 -4.22 -3.24
N GLY A 208 -10.40 -3.15 -2.66
CA GLY A 208 -10.78 -3.10 -1.26
C GLY A 208 -9.59 -3.24 -0.31
N GLU A 209 -9.67 -4.20 0.58
CA GLU A 209 -8.65 -4.43 1.61
C GLU A 209 -7.35 -5.10 1.10
N GLU A 210 -7.32 -5.57 -0.14
CA GLU A 210 -6.14 -6.25 -0.70
C GLU A 210 -4.90 -5.36 -0.73
N LEU A 211 -5.08 -4.05 -0.90
CA LEU A 211 -3.99 -3.07 -0.80
C LEU A 211 -3.28 -3.19 0.56
N TYR A 212 -4.04 -3.22 1.65
CA TYR A 212 -3.49 -3.27 3.01
C TYR A 212 -2.83 -4.60 3.36
N ALA A 213 -3.12 -5.65 2.61
CA ALA A 213 -2.48 -6.95 2.76
C ALA A 213 -1.05 -6.99 2.18
N ALA A 214 -0.64 -5.98 1.41
CA ALA A 214 0.65 -5.95 0.69
C ALA A 214 1.85 -6.31 1.58
N GLY A 215 1.93 -5.76 2.80
CA GLY A 215 3.02 -6.05 3.73
C GLY A 215 3.17 -7.53 4.08
N ALA A 216 2.07 -8.28 4.18
CA ALA A 216 2.09 -9.70 4.46
C ALA A 216 2.51 -10.52 3.23
N TYR A 217 1.99 -10.19 2.04
CA TYR A 217 2.32 -10.90 0.79
C TYR A 217 3.75 -10.62 0.32
N LEU A 218 4.24 -9.41 0.53
CA LEU A 218 5.62 -9.02 0.22
C LEU A 218 6.63 -9.44 1.29
N LYS A 219 6.18 -10.14 2.35
CA LYS A 219 7.01 -10.63 3.45
C LYS A 219 7.78 -9.51 4.17
N SER A 220 7.16 -8.35 4.35
CA SER A 220 7.75 -7.20 5.03
C SER A 220 7.95 -7.41 6.54
N GLY A 221 7.33 -8.43 7.12
CA GLY A 221 7.54 -8.81 8.52
C GLY A 221 6.39 -9.61 9.14
N PRO A 222 6.62 -10.26 10.28
CA PRO A 222 5.62 -11.12 10.93
C PRO A 222 4.41 -10.34 11.47
N ILE A 223 4.57 -9.05 11.76
CA ILE A 223 3.50 -8.17 12.27
C ILE A 223 2.41 -7.99 11.22
N HIS A 224 2.74 -7.88 9.94
CA HIS A 224 1.75 -7.74 8.87
C HIS A 224 0.85 -8.97 8.76
N VAL A 225 1.42 -10.16 8.90
CA VAL A 225 0.65 -11.41 8.92
C VAL A 225 -0.21 -11.51 10.20
N ALA A 226 0.31 -11.07 11.34
CA ALA A 226 -0.43 -11.04 12.60
C ALA A 226 -1.63 -10.07 12.52
N SER A 227 -1.46 -8.92 11.88
CA SER A 227 -2.52 -7.94 11.65
C SER A 227 -3.67 -8.53 10.82
N LEU A 228 -3.38 -9.24 9.72
CA LEU A 228 -4.40 -9.89 8.90
C LEU A 228 -5.19 -10.94 9.70
N ARG A 229 -4.51 -11.75 10.51
CA ARG A 229 -5.18 -12.74 11.39
C ARG A 229 -6.06 -12.08 12.45
N ALA A 230 -5.59 -10.96 13.04
CA ALA A 230 -6.39 -10.19 13.98
C ALA A 230 -7.65 -9.62 13.31
N GLN A 231 -7.54 -9.11 12.10
CA GLN A 231 -8.68 -8.65 11.30
C GLN A 231 -9.68 -9.78 11.03
N ASP A 232 -9.22 -10.98 10.66
CA ASP A 232 -10.08 -12.13 10.42
C ASP A 232 -10.85 -12.54 11.69
N VAL A 233 -10.19 -12.56 12.85
CA VAL A 233 -10.87 -12.85 14.13
C VAL A 233 -11.94 -11.80 14.41
N LEU A 234 -11.62 -10.51 14.28
CA LEU A 234 -12.59 -9.44 14.52
C LEU A 234 -13.76 -9.50 13.55
N ARG A 235 -13.51 -9.83 12.29
CA ARG A 235 -14.57 -10.02 11.28
C ARG A 235 -15.54 -11.12 11.71
N TRP A 236 -15.03 -12.27 12.16
CA TRP A 236 -15.88 -13.36 12.65
C TRP A 236 -16.66 -12.97 13.92
N VAL A 237 -16.05 -12.25 14.84
CA VAL A 237 -16.72 -11.72 16.04
C VAL A 237 -17.86 -10.79 15.66
N MET A 238 -17.64 -9.86 14.71
CA MET A 238 -18.69 -8.94 14.24
C MET A 238 -19.82 -9.69 13.53
N ILE A 239 -19.53 -10.65 12.66
CA ILE A 239 -20.55 -11.47 11.99
C ILE A 239 -21.40 -12.20 13.03
N PHE A 240 -20.76 -12.84 14.02
CA PHE A 240 -21.47 -13.55 15.07
C PHE A 240 -22.34 -12.60 15.91
N ALA A 241 -21.84 -11.41 16.27
CA ALA A 241 -22.58 -10.43 17.04
C ALA A 241 -23.80 -9.92 16.27
N ILE A 242 -23.68 -9.67 14.97
CA ILE A 242 -24.80 -9.23 14.12
C ILE A 242 -25.87 -10.33 14.02
N LEU A 243 -25.45 -11.58 13.79
CA LEU A 243 -26.39 -12.71 13.70
C LEU A 243 -27.10 -12.95 15.03
N LEU A 244 -26.35 -12.91 16.14
CA LEU A 244 -26.92 -13.06 17.48
C LEU A 244 -27.94 -11.94 17.77
N GLY A 245 -27.58 -10.69 17.47
CA GLY A 245 -28.50 -9.55 17.65
C GLY A 245 -29.77 -9.69 16.80
N ALA A 246 -29.67 -10.14 15.55
CA ALA A 246 -30.81 -10.41 14.68
C ALA A 246 -31.70 -11.52 15.24
N ILE A 247 -31.12 -12.60 15.77
CA ILE A 247 -31.90 -13.69 16.39
C ILE A 247 -32.61 -13.20 17.65
N LEU A 248 -31.92 -12.48 18.54
CA LEU A 248 -32.51 -11.94 19.77
C LEU A 248 -33.65 -10.99 19.48
N LYS A 249 -33.54 -10.14 18.46
CA LYS A 249 -34.63 -9.27 18.00
C LYS A 249 -35.80 -10.04 17.41
N PHE A 250 -35.52 -11.10 16.64
CA PHE A 250 -36.59 -11.96 16.08
C PHE A 250 -37.37 -12.67 17.17
N LEU A 251 -36.69 -13.10 18.23
CA LEU A 251 -37.29 -13.74 19.40
C LEU A 251 -37.93 -12.73 20.36
N GLN A 252 -37.96 -11.45 20.03
CA GLN A 252 -38.48 -10.35 20.87
C GLN A 252 -37.90 -10.29 22.28
N ILE A 253 -36.64 -10.71 22.44
CA ILE A 253 -35.91 -10.65 23.69
C ILE A 253 -35.28 -9.24 23.92
N ILE A 254 -34.99 -8.56 22.82
CA ILE A 254 -34.47 -7.16 22.78
C ILE A 254 -35.33 -6.35 21.79
#